data_b7a3e5dc903f7e40c3aa0689fd9d1939
#
_entry.id   b7a3e5dc903f7e40c3aa0689fd9d1939
#
_cell.length_a   1.000
_cell.length_b   1.000
_cell.length_c   1.000
_cell.angle_alpha   90.00
_cell.angle_beta   90.00
_cell.angle_gamma   90.00
#
_symmetry.space_group_name_H-M   'P 1'
#
loop_
_entity.id
_entity.type
_entity.pdbx_description
1 polymer ?
#
loop_
_entity_poly.entity_id
_entity_poly.type
_entity_poly.pdbx_seq_one_letter_code
_entity_poly.pdbx_strand_id
1 'polypeptide(L)'
;MKCTHRGWVIFLFGLACAHAQVRPATWQPSPGHEQVPIWPSAVPDALPNPKPESLGPPAGREWWPRANDVSRPTMTRYAPTGPNTGAAVVVFPGGGYQFLAMDLEGTEICDWLVSRGVTCVLLKYRVPDSGPTMKEGRAFFPKVQTALQDAQRTLGLVRQHAAEWQVDPHKIGVIGFSAGGHLAAAVSTRFTQRSYPPVDGADQLSCRPDFAIVVYPGHLWTPGTELTLRPDIQVRADTPPTFLLHAEDDAVDPVKHSLTYYAALQKAGVPVEMHLFAQGGHAFGLRPNPLPVGRWPSLVEQWLHTIGILQRASVDQLDPQRVQ
;
A
#
# COMPACT_ATOMS: atom_id res chain seq x y z
N MET A 1 75.96 -33.33 -24.28
CA MET A 1 74.59 -33.35 -24.80
C MET A 1 73.68 -33.02 -23.65
N LYS A 2 73.15 -31.79 -23.64
CA LYS A 2 72.19 -31.32 -22.59
C LYS A 2 70.80 -31.17 -23.25
N CYS A 3 69.84 -31.99 -22.86
CA CYS A 3 68.47 -31.90 -23.26
C CYS A 3 67.73 -30.90 -22.31
N THR A 4 67.24 -29.80 -22.87
CA THR A 4 66.38 -28.83 -22.15
C THR A 4 64.90 -29.15 -22.43
N HIS A 5 64.18 -29.56 -21.39
CA HIS A 5 62.72 -29.71 -21.45
C HIS A 5 62.07 -28.32 -21.29
N ARG A 6 61.33 -27.89 -22.31
CA ARG A 6 60.43 -26.72 -22.24
C ARG A 6 59.05 -27.23 -21.82
N GLY A 7 58.62 -26.92 -20.58
CA GLY A 7 57.27 -27.13 -20.11
C GLY A 7 56.35 -26.04 -20.68
N TRP A 8 55.26 -26.48 -21.30
CA TRP A 8 54.14 -25.59 -21.71
C TRP A 8 53.13 -25.47 -20.55
N VAL A 9 52.95 -24.23 -20.07
CA VAL A 9 51.90 -23.92 -19.12
C VAL A 9 50.65 -23.53 -19.93
N ILE A 10 49.63 -24.37 -19.89
CA ILE A 10 48.31 -24.09 -20.48
C ILE A 10 47.52 -23.27 -19.47
N PHE A 11 47.29 -21.99 -19.76
CA PHE A 11 46.33 -21.15 -19.04
C PHE A 11 44.91 -21.47 -19.52
N LEU A 12 44.15 -22.17 -18.70
CA LEU A 12 42.69 -22.29 -18.87
C LEU A 12 42.01 -20.98 -18.44
N PHE A 13 41.64 -20.16 -19.42
CA PHE A 13 40.72 -19.07 -19.18
C PHE A 13 39.30 -19.62 -18.97
N GLY A 14 38.86 -19.68 -17.71
CA GLY A 14 37.48 -19.95 -17.39
C GLY A 14 36.60 -18.75 -17.85
N LEU A 15 35.80 -18.96 -18.91
CA LEU A 15 34.73 -18.04 -19.26
C LEU A 15 33.65 -18.12 -18.16
N ALA A 16 33.64 -17.09 -17.27
CA ALA A 16 32.48 -16.87 -16.41
C ALA A 16 31.34 -16.37 -17.28
N CYS A 17 30.38 -17.22 -17.64
CA CYS A 17 29.11 -16.80 -18.22
C CYS A 17 28.36 -15.99 -17.16
N ALA A 18 28.45 -14.67 -17.26
CA ALA A 18 27.54 -13.78 -16.55
C ALA A 18 26.12 -14.02 -17.11
N HIS A 19 25.30 -14.78 -16.37
CA HIS A 19 23.88 -14.88 -16.66
C HIS A 19 23.28 -13.50 -16.42
N ALA A 20 23.02 -12.77 -17.48
CA ALA A 20 22.19 -11.57 -17.41
C ALA A 20 20.80 -12.03 -16.92
N GLN A 21 20.46 -11.73 -15.67
CA GLN A 21 19.10 -11.96 -15.17
C GLN A 21 18.16 -11.10 -16.04
N VAL A 22 17.36 -11.75 -16.85
CA VAL A 22 16.28 -11.11 -17.60
C VAL A 22 15.30 -10.59 -16.56
N ARG A 23 15.18 -9.25 -16.42
CA ARG A 23 14.19 -8.66 -15.54
C ARG A 23 12.79 -9.06 -16.02
N PRO A 24 11.88 -9.48 -15.12
CA PRO A 24 10.54 -9.82 -15.51
C PRO A 24 9.87 -8.61 -16.20
N ALA A 25 9.09 -8.85 -17.23
CA ALA A 25 8.38 -7.80 -17.96
C ALA A 25 7.30 -7.11 -17.13
N THR A 26 6.79 -7.80 -16.09
CA THR A 26 5.78 -7.32 -15.14
C THR A 26 6.27 -7.49 -13.70
N TRP A 27 5.69 -6.72 -12.78
CA TRP A 27 6.02 -6.85 -11.37
C TRP A 27 5.65 -8.25 -10.84
N GLN A 28 6.57 -8.83 -10.08
CA GLN A 28 6.38 -10.11 -9.39
C GLN A 28 6.77 -9.95 -7.91
N PRO A 29 6.04 -10.58 -6.98
CA PRO A 29 6.45 -10.63 -5.60
C PRO A 29 7.74 -11.44 -5.44
N SER A 30 8.40 -11.31 -4.29
CA SER A 30 9.55 -12.16 -3.95
C SER A 30 9.19 -13.64 -3.96
N PRO A 31 10.17 -14.55 -4.19
CA PRO A 31 9.93 -15.99 -4.18
C PRO A 31 9.22 -16.47 -2.90
N GLY A 32 8.27 -17.38 -3.06
CA GLY A 32 7.44 -17.89 -1.96
C GLY A 32 6.12 -17.17 -1.78
N HIS A 33 5.87 -16.09 -2.53
CA HIS A 33 4.59 -15.39 -2.55
C HIS A 33 3.92 -15.51 -3.92
N GLU A 34 2.59 -15.62 -3.93
CA GLU A 34 1.80 -15.78 -5.15
C GLU A 34 0.90 -14.56 -5.36
N GLN A 35 0.78 -14.12 -6.61
CA GLN A 35 -0.22 -13.14 -7.02
C GLN A 35 -1.53 -13.86 -7.36
N VAL A 36 -2.56 -13.64 -6.57
CA VAL A 36 -3.89 -14.21 -6.78
C VAL A 36 -4.78 -13.16 -7.46
N PRO A 37 -5.40 -13.47 -8.62
CA PRO A 37 -6.40 -12.59 -9.23
C PRO A 37 -7.57 -12.36 -8.26
N ILE A 38 -7.99 -11.10 -8.11
CA ILE A 38 -9.10 -10.77 -7.20
C ILE A 38 -10.48 -10.96 -7.86
N TRP A 39 -10.53 -11.04 -9.17
CA TRP A 39 -11.76 -11.28 -9.94
C TRP A 39 -11.73 -12.68 -10.55
N PRO A 40 -12.76 -13.50 -10.32
CA PRO A 40 -12.77 -14.90 -10.79
C PRO A 40 -13.00 -15.00 -12.32
N SER A 41 -13.49 -13.94 -12.93
CA SER A 41 -13.80 -13.88 -14.36
C SER A 41 -13.50 -12.50 -14.93
N ALA A 42 -14.40 -11.94 -15.72
CA ALA A 42 -14.25 -10.59 -16.26
C ALA A 42 -14.16 -9.52 -15.17
N VAL A 43 -13.22 -8.61 -15.34
CA VAL A 43 -13.05 -7.47 -14.44
C VAL A 43 -14.14 -6.44 -14.74
N PRO A 44 -14.90 -5.93 -13.75
CA PRO A 44 -15.93 -4.91 -14.02
C PRO A 44 -15.29 -3.64 -14.59
N ASP A 45 -16.01 -2.97 -15.48
CA ASP A 45 -15.58 -1.74 -16.17
C ASP A 45 -14.19 -1.87 -16.85
N ALA A 46 -13.85 -3.06 -17.34
CA ALA A 46 -12.60 -3.30 -18.06
C ALA A 46 -12.51 -2.48 -19.33
N LEU A 47 -11.33 -1.93 -19.62
CA LEU A 47 -11.07 -1.33 -20.93
C LEU A 47 -11.14 -2.40 -22.02
N PRO A 48 -11.71 -2.10 -23.20
CA PRO A 48 -11.85 -3.09 -24.28
C PRO A 48 -10.50 -3.57 -24.83
N ASN A 49 -9.49 -2.74 -24.85
CA ASN A 49 -8.14 -3.04 -25.34
C ASN A 49 -7.07 -2.42 -24.41
N PRO A 50 -6.86 -2.97 -23.20
CA PRO A 50 -5.88 -2.43 -22.29
C PRO A 50 -4.46 -2.66 -22.83
N LYS A 51 -3.57 -1.69 -22.57
CA LYS A 51 -2.13 -1.90 -22.80
C LYS A 51 -1.64 -3.05 -21.92
N PRO A 52 -0.65 -3.82 -22.36
CA PRO A 52 0.00 -4.82 -21.53
C PRO A 52 0.64 -4.19 -20.29
N GLU A 53 0.48 -4.84 -19.14
CA GLU A 53 1.22 -4.46 -17.91
C GLU A 53 2.73 -4.48 -18.19
N SER A 54 3.44 -3.49 -17.67
CA SER A 54 4.88 -3.38 -17.84
C SER A 54 5.55 -2.85 -16.56
N LEU A 55 6.85 -3.18 -16.39
CA LEU A 55 7.72 -2.52 -15.43
C LEU A 55 8.35 -1.30 -16.08
N GLY A 56 8.00 -0.13 -15.56
CA GLY A 56 8.67 1.11 -15.92
C GLY A 56 10.05 1.24 -15.27
N PRO A 57 10.93 2.07 -15.86
CA PRO A 57 12.20 2.40 -15.24
C PRO A 57 11.97 3.09 -13.90
N PRO A 58 12.95 2.99 -12.97
CA PRO A 58 12.93 3.77 -11.73
C PRO A 58 12.80 5.26 -12.03
N ALA A 59 12.06 5.98 -11.22
CA ALA A 59 11.95 7.44 -11.36
C ALA A 59 13.14 8.13 -10.69
N GLY A 60 13.91 8.90 -11.44
CA GLY A 60 14.97 9.75 -10.91
C GLY A 60 16.09 8.98 -10.19
N ARG A 61 16.55 9.51 -9.04
CA ARG A 61 17.59 8.90 -8.20
C ARG A 61 17.07 7.75 -7.32
N GLU A 62 15.75 7.60 -7.19
CA GLU A 62 15.14 6.62 -6.35
C GLU A 62 14.89 5.34 -7.14
N TRP A 63 15.47 4.25 -6.65
CA TRP A 63 15.45 2.96 -7.32
C TRP A 63 14.28 2.11 -6.83
N TRP A 64 13.13 2.23 -7.47
CA TRP A 64 11.98 1.35 -7.26
C TRP A 64 11.21 1.14 -8.58
N PRO A 65 10.80 -0.11 -8.87
CA PRO A 65 10.08 -0.41 -10.09
C PRO A 65 8.65 0.13 -10.03
N ARG A 66 8.14 0.59 -11.18
CA ARG A 66 6.76 1.01 -11.37
C ARG A 66 6.00 -0.04 -12.11
N ALA A 67 4.92 -0.57 -11.54
CA ALA A 67 3.97 -1.37 -12.30
C ALA A 67 3.03 -0.42 -13.06
N ASN A 68 3.13 -0.43 -14.38
CA ASN A 68 2.32 0.39 -15.27
C ASN A 68 1.25 -0.45 -15.95
N ASP A 69 0.17 0.22 -16.41
CA ASP A 69 -0.89 -0.34 -17.23
C ASP A 69 -1.55 -1.59 -16.62
N VAL A 70 -1.63 -1.64 -15.28
CA VAL A 70 -2.29 -2.74 -14.57
C VAL A 70 -3.77 -2.76 -14.93
N SER A 71 -4.18 -3.75 -15.71
CA SER A 71 -5.56 -4.00 -16.10
C SER A 71 -6.18 -5.24 -15.46
N ARG A 72 -5.32 -6.14 -14.94
CA ARG A 72 -5.72 -7.34 -14.21
C ARG A 72 -5.21 -7.25 -12.76
N PRO A 73 -6.06 -6.81 -11.84
CA PRO A 73 -5.65 -6.62 -10.46
C PRO A 73 -5.45 -7.95 -9.74
N THR A 74 -4.44 -7.98 -8.88
CA THR A 74 -4.09 -9.16 -8.07
C THR A 74 -3.83 -8.75 -6.63
N MET A 75 -3.99 -9.68 -5.69
CA MET A 75 -3.51 -9.53 -4.33
C MET A 75 -2.39 -10.52 -4.05
N THR A 76 -1.46 -10.13 -3.19
CA THR A 76 -0.39 -11.01 -2.69
C THR A 76 -0.43 -10.99 -1.17
N ARG A 77 -0.54 -12.17 -0.56
CA ARG A 77 -0.53 -12.32 0.90
C ARG A 77 0.90 -12.51 1.40
N TYR A 78 1.24 -11.80 2.47
CA TYR A 78 2.44 -11.98 3.27
C TYR A 78 2.00 -12.33 4.70
N ALA A 79 2.31 -13.56 5.12
CA ALA A 79 1.93 -14.05 6.45
C ALA A 79 3.07 -13.79 7.45
N PRO A 80 2.75 -13.49 8.72
CA PRO A 80 3.75 -13.42 9.78
C PRO A 80 4.50 -14.76 9.91
N THR A 81 5.82 -14.70 10.12
CA THR A 81 6.65 -15.87 10.37
C THR A 81 6.81 -16.17 11.87
N GLY A 82 6.35 -15.26 12.73
CA GLY A 82 6.35 -15.34 14.19
C GLY A 82 4.93 -15.29 14.78
N PRO A 83 4.77 -14.79 16.02
CA PRO A 83 3.47 -14.62 16.65
C PRO A 83 2.52 -13.83 15.77
N ASN A 84 1.31 -14.37 15.54
CA ASN A 84 0.26 -13.72 14.77
C ASN A 84 -0.67 -12.94 15.70
N THR A 85 -0.86 -11.66 15.43
CA THR A 85 -1.75 -10.77 16.21
C THR A 85 -3.23 -10.95 15.89
N GLY A 86 -3.53 -11.68 14.82
CA GLY A 86 -4.87 -11.78 14.25
C GLY A 86 -5.28 -10.53 13.44
N ALA A 87 -4.43 -9.52 13.32
CA ALA A 87 -4.73 -8.36 12.48
C ALA A 87 -4.27 -8.57 11.04
N ALA A 88 -4.99 -7.95 10.10
CA ALA A 88 -4.57 -7.87 8.70
C ALA A 88 -4.64 -6.43 8.19
N VAL A 89 -3.76 -6.09 7.26
CA VAL A 89 -3.73 -4.77 6.60
C VAL A 89 -3.64 -4.97 5.09
N VAL A 90 -4.58 -4.37 4.37
CA VAL A 90 -4.51 -4.28 2.90
C VAL A 90 -3.71 -3.02 2.54
N VAL A 91 -2.65 -3.19 1.75
CA VAL A 91 -1.73 -2.12 1.35
C VAL A 91 -2.08 -1.63 -0.04
N PHE A 92 -2.22 -0.31 -0.17
CA PHE A 92 -2.48 0.40 -1.42
C PHE A 92 -1.27 1.28 -1.77
N PRO A 93 -0.39 0.84 -2.68
CA PRO A 93 0.72 1.65 -3.15
C PRO A 93 0.25 2.95 -3.82
N GLY A 94 1.08 4.00 -3.80
CA GLY A 94 0.86 5.22 -4.55
C GLY A 94 1.29 5.11 -6.01
N GLY A 95 1.33 6.27 -6.67
CA GLY A 95 1.70 6.39 -8.08
C GLY A 95 0.71 7.21 -8.90
N GLY A 96 -0.06 8.10 -8.27
CA GLY A 96 -0.95 9.06 -8.92
C GLY A 96 -2.06 8.43 -9.76
N TYR A 97 -2.45 7.18 -9.50
CA TYR A 97 -3.32 6.35 -10.34
C TYR A 97 -2.79 6.16 -11.78
N GLN A 98 -1.48 6.36 -11.98
CA GLN A 98 -0.81 6.19 -13.27
C GLN A 98 0.06 4.94 -13.29
N PHE A 99 0.62 4.60 -12.15
CA PHE A 99 1.44 3.40 -11.91
C PHE A 99 1.29 3.00 -10.45
N LEU A 100 1.95 1.91 -10.04
CA LEU A 100 2.02 1.49 -8.64
C LEU A 100 3.48 1.39 -8.20
N ALA A 101 3.81 2.01 -7.06
CA ALA A 101 5.11 1.95 -6.39
C ALA A 101 5.23 0.65 -5.57
N MET A 102 5.25 -0.50 -6.25
CA MET A 102 5.02 -1.82 -5.65
C MET A 102 6.04 -2.21 -4.58
N ASP A 103 7.28 -1.71 -4.63
CA ASP A 103 8.31 -2.03 -3.64
C ASP A 103 8.31 -1.02 -2.50
N LEU A 104 8.53 0.27 -2.80
CA LEU A 104 8.65 1.34 -1.81
C LEU A 104 7.42 1.46 -0.90
N GLU A 105 6.22 1.35 -1.47
CA GLU A 105 4.93 1.55 -0.79
C GLU A 105 4.10 0.25 -0.78
N GLY A 106 4.73 -0.88 -1.06
CA GLY A 106 4.12 -2.19 -1.13
C GLY A 106 4.89 -3.24 -0.35
N THR A 107 5.88 -3.91 -0.97
CA THR A 107 6.61 -5.01 -0.33
C THR A 107 7.37 -4.58 0.91
N GLU A 108 8.03 -3.42 0.90
CA GLU A 108 8.73 -2.89 2.08
C GLU A 108 7.76 -2.66 3.26
N ILE A 109 6.53 -2.23 2.97
CA ILE A 109 5.47 -2.07 3.98
C ILE A 109 4.98 -3.43 4.48
N CYS A 110 4.82 -4.41 3.58
CA CYS A 110 4.45 -5.77 3.98
C CYS A 110 5.50 -6.41 4.88
N ASP A 111 6.79 -6.26 4.57
CA ASP A 111 7.89 -6.76 5.39
C ASP A 111 7.85 -6.16 6.81
N TRP A 112 7.55 -4.87 6.92
CA TRP A 112 7.38 -4.22 8.21
C TRP A 112 6.15 -4.78 8.97
N LEU A 113 4.99 -4.89 8.32
CA LEU A 113 3.76 -5.40 8.94
C LEU A 113 3.93 -6.83 9.45
N VAL A 114 4.49 -7.74 8.64
CA VAL A 114 4.70 -9.13 9.06
C VAL A 114 5.70 -9.25 10.19
N SER A 115 6.71 -8.35 10.27
CA SER A 115 7.63 -8.28 11.40
C SER A 115 6.95 -7.88 12.73
N ARG A 116 5.75 -7.31 12.66
CA ARG A 116 4.88 -6.95 13.79
C ARG A 116 3.77 -7.98 14.05
N GLY A 117 3.80 -9.12 13.37
CA GLY A 117 2.79 -10.16 13.50
C GLY A 117 1.46 -9.84 12.81
N VAL A 118 1.45 -8.90 11.88
CA VAL A 118 0.27 -8.48 11.12
C VAL A 118 0.30 -9.12 9.74
N THR A 119 -0.76 -9.79 9.33
CA THR A 119 -0.90 -10.28 7.96
C THR A 119 -0.97 -9.09 6.99
N CYS A 120 -0.10 -9.05 5.99
CA CYS A 120 -0.16 -8.06 4.93
C CYS A 120 -0.80 -8.62 3.67
N VAL A 121 -1.67 -7.84 3.04
CA VAL A 121 -2.23 -8.14 1.72
C VAL A 121 -1.92 -6.97 0.78
N LEU A 122 -0.94 -7.15 -0.10
CA LEU A 122 -0.56 -6.14 -1.08
C LEU A 122 -1.50 -6.20 -2.27
N LEU A 123 -2.22 -5.12 -2.52
CA LEU A 123 -3.12 -5.00 -3.66
C LEU A 123 -2.42 -4.31 -4.83
N LYS A 124 -2.21 -5.04 -5.92
CA LYS A 124 -1.87 -4.48 -7.23
C LYS A 124 -3.18 -4.11 -7.93
N TYR A 125 -3.71 -2.92 -7.59
CA TYR A 125 -4.98 -2.44 -8.13
C TYR A 125 -4.85 -1.88 -9.54
N ARG A 126 -5.97 -1.73 -10.23
CA ARG A 126 -5.99 -1.25 -11.61
C ARG A 126 -5.53 0.19 -11.76
N VAL A 127 -4.56 0.37 -12.63
CA VAL A 127 -4.10 1.66 -13.17
C VAL A 127 -3.96 1.51 -14.69
N PRO A 128 -5.08 1.25 -15.39
CA PRO A 128 -5.02 1.00 -16.82
C PRO A 128 -4.66 2.28 -17.56
N ASP A 129 -4.05 2.12 -18.73
CA ASP A 129 -3.67 3.22 -19.61
C ASP A 129 -2.80 4.27 -18.90
N SER A 130 -1.66 3.80 -18.35
CA SER A 130 -0.65 4.63 -17.70
C SER A 130 -0.13 5.72 -18.65
N GLY A 131 -0.11 6.93 -18.17
CA GLY A 131 0.32 8.08 -18.96
C GLY A 131 -0.09 9.40 -18.29
N PRO A 132 0.30 10.57 -18.84
CA PRO A 132 -0.06 11.86 -18.28
C PRO A 132 -1.58 12.01 -18.27
N THR A 133 -2.15 12.06 -17.07
CA THR A 133 -3.55 11.76 -16.89
C THR A 133 -4.42 12.98 -16.68
N MET A 134 -3.90 14.16 -16.49
CA MET A 134 -4.75 15.18 -15.90
C MET A 134 -4.70 16.50 -16.62
N LYS A 135 -5.23 16.53 -17.83
CA LYS A 135 -5.94 17.75 -18.24
C LYS A 135 -7.37 17.62 -17.73
N GLU A 136 -7.74 18.47 -16.75
CA GLU A 136 -9.11 18.73 -16.28
C GLU A 136 -9.82 17.65 -15.44
N GLY A 137 -9.13 16.76 -14.76
CA GLY A 137 -9.75 15.80 -13.84
C GLY A 137 -10.56 14.68 -14.46
N ARG A 138 -10.88 14.71 -15.74
CA ARG A 138 -11.77 13.74 -16.41
C ARG A 138 -11.20 12.33 -16.48
N ALA A 139 -9.89 12.19 -16.73
CA ALA A 139 -9.25 10.88 -16.78
C ALA A 139 -9.02 10.26 -15.38
N PHE A 140 -9.12 11.05 -14.31
CA PHE A 140 -8.91 10.60 -12.93
C PHE A 140 -10.08 9.76 -12.41
N PHE A 141 -11.32 10.19 -12.60
CA PHE A 141 -12.49 9.52 -12.02
C PHE A 141 -12.70 8.08 -12.49
N PRO A 142 -12.56 7.71 -13.76
CA PRO A 142 -12.64 6.31 -14.18
C PRO A 142 -11.60 5.43 -13.48
N LYS A 143 -10.37 5.92 -13.30
CA LYS A 143 -9.30 5.16 -12.62
C LYS A 143 -9.56 5.00 -11.12
N VAL A 144 -10.06 6.04 -10.47
CA VAL A 144 -10.48 5.99 -9.06
C VAL A 144 -11.61 4.99 -8.86
N GLN A 145 -12.59 4.99 -9.75
CA GLN A 145 -13.73 4.07 -9.69
C GLN A 145 -13.27 2.61 -9.78
N THR A 146 -12.43 2.28 -10.75
CA THR A 146 -11.94 0.91 -10.92
C THR A 146 -11.03 0.48 -9.78
N ALA A 147 -10.15 1.36 -9.28
CA ALA A 147 -9.34 1.10 -8.11
C ALA A 147 -10.18 0.89 -6.83
N LEU A 148 -11.27 1.65 -6.65
CA LEU A 148 -12.19 1.48 -5.54
C LEU A 148 -12.92 0.12 -5.60
N GLN A 149 -13.34 -0.31 -6.79
CA GLN A 149 -13.90 -1.65 -6.99
C GLN A 149 -12.91 -2.73 -6.52
N ASP A 150 -11.64 -2.61 -6.92
CA ASP A 150 -10.60 -3.56 -6.54
C ASP A 150 -10.32 -3.55 -5.02
N ALA A 151 -10.32 -2.38 -4.38
CA ALA A 151 -10.16 -2.26 -2.93
C ALA A 151 -11.35 -2.86 -2.16
N GLN A 152 -12.58 -2.55 -2.57
CA GLN A 152 -13.79 -3.14 -1.97
C GLN A 152 -13.83 -4.66 -2.13
N ARG A 153 -13.45 -5.17 -3.30
CA ARG A 153 -13.36 -6.60 -3.59
C ARG A 153 -12.33 -7.28 -2.70
N THR A 154 -11.12 -6.71 -2.61
CA THR A 154 -10.02 -7.26 -1.82
C THR A 154 -10.39 -7.36 -0.33
N LEU A 155 -11.04 -6.35 0.25
CA LEU A 155 -11.50 -6.40 1.64
C LEU A 155 -12.51 -7.51 1.89
N GLY A 156 -13.43 -7.76 0.94
CA GLY A 156 -14.35 -8.89 0.98
C GLY A 156 -13.61 -10.23 0.96
N LEU A 157 -12.64 -10.39 0.06
CA LEU A 157 -11.81 -11.59 -0.04
C LEU A 157 -10.96 -11.83 1.21
N VAL A 158 -10.31 -10.81 1.76
CA VAL A 158 -9.55 -10.93 3.02
C VAL A 158 -10.48 -11.39 4.16
N ARG A 159 -11.67 -10.84 4.24
CA ARG A 159 -12.66 -11.23 5.26
C ARG A 159 -13.20 -12.64 5.04
N GLN A 160 -13.34 -13.08 3.78
CA GLN A 160 -13.71 -14.45 3.44
C GLN A 160 -12.65 -15.47 3.87
N HIS A 161 -11.37 -15.13 3.69
CA HIS A 161 -10.25 -15.99 4.06
C HIS A 161 -9.78 -15.81 5.53
N ALA A 162 -10.47 -15.00 6.33
CA ALA A 162 -10.01 -14.62 7.66
C ALA A 162 -9.69 -15.83 8.56
N ALA A 163 -10.57 -16.82 8.61
CA ALA A 163 -10.37 -18.04 9.41
C ALA A 163 -9.15 -18.86 8.93
N GLU A 164 -9.03 -19.06 7.62
CA GLU A 164 -7.91 -19.79 7.00
C GLU A 164 -6.56 -19.09 7.29
N TRP A 165 -6.56 -17.75 7.27
CA TRP A 165 -5.36 -16.95 7.47
C TRP A 165 -5.08 -16.62 8.94
N GLN A 166 -5.90 -17.15 9.85
CA GLN A 166 -5.83 -16.84 11.29
C GLN A 166 -5.92 -15.32 11.55
N VAL A 167 -6.83 -14.66 10.86
CA VAL A 167 -7.15 -13.24 10.97
C VAL A 167 -8.50 -13.09 11.65
N ASP A 168 -8.60 -12.16 12.59
CA ASP A 168 -9.87 -11.72 13.16
C ASP A 168 -10.61 -10.87 12.11
N PRO A 169 -11.83 -11.25 11.67
CA PRO A 169 -12.57 -10.49 10.66
C PRO A 169 -12.97 -9.08 11.09
N HIS A 170 -12.75 -8.73 12.37
CA HIS A 170 -12.97 -7.39 12.94
C HIS A 170 -11.64 -6.61 13.15
N LYS A 171 -10.50 -7.11 12.65
CA LYS A 171 -9.19 -6.47 12.71
C LYS A 171 -8.54 -6.35 11.33
N ILE A 172 -9.33 -6.02 10.32
CA ILE A 172 -8.86 -5.86 8.94
C ILE A 172 -8.83 -4.37 8.59
N GLY A 173 -7.63 -3.80 8.54
CA GLY A 173 -7.42 -2.40 8.18
C GLY A 173 -6.89 -2.20 6.78
N VAL A 174 -6.70 -0.93 6.44
CA VAL A 174 -6.04 -0.50 5.21
C VAL A 174 -4.91 0.47 5.52
N ILE A 175 -3.87 0.44 4.69
CA ILE A 175 -2.84 1.48 4.63
C ILE A 175 -2.67 1.91 3.19
N GLY A 176 -2.60 3.21 2.95
CA GLY A 176 -2.40 3.73 1.60
C GLY A 176 -1.50 4.95 1.57
N PHE A 177 -0.76 5.09 0.46
CA PHE A 177 0.27 6.09 0.25
C PHE A 177 -0.08 6.96 -0.95
N SER A 178 0.06 8.29 -0.88
CA SER A 178 -0.19 9.19 -2.00
C SER A 178 -1.59 8.96 -2.63
N ALA A 179 -1.69 8.57 -3.89
CA ALA A 179 -2.95 8.14 -4.51
C ALA A 179 -3.57 6.91 -3.83
N GLY A 180 -2.75 5.98 -3.30
CA GLY A 180 -3.21 4.87 -2.45
C GLY A 180 -3.77 5.37 -1.12
N GLY A 181 -3.28 6.49 -0.58
CA GLY A 181 -3.85 7.18 0.58
C GLY A 181 -5.25 7.73 0.29
N HIS A 182 -5.44 8.31 -0.90
CA HIS A 182 -6.79 8.64 -1.38
C HIS A 182 -7.68 7.39 -1.47
N LEU A 183 -7.17 6.29 -2.03
CA LEU A 183 -7.93 5.04 -2.13
C LEU A 183 -8.32 4.48 -0.76
N ALA A 184 -7.44 4.57 0.24
CA ALA A 184 -7.74 4.21 1.62
C ALA A 184 -8.86 5.07 2.21
N ALA A 185 -8.84 6.39 1.98
CA ALA A 185 -9.93 7.29 2.38
C ALA A 185 -11.23 6.99 1.62
N ALA A 186 -11.15 6.72 0.31
CA ALA A 186 -12.31 6.40 -0.53
C ALA A 186 -13.01 5.12 -0.09
N VAL A 187 -12.28 4.03 0.15
CA VAL A 187 -12.89 2.76 0.60
C VAL A 187 -13.41 2.86 2.04
N SER A 188 -12.78 3.69 2.88
CA SER A 188 -13.21 3.96 4.26
C SER A 188 -14.48 4.80 4.35
N THR A 189 -14.88 5.46 3.27
CA THR A 189 -16.07 6.32 3.23
C THR A 189 -17.16 5.85 2.26
N ARG A 190 -16.86 4.86 1.40
CA ARG A 190 -17.77 4.32 0.38
C ARG A 190 -17.93 2.82 0.48
N PHE A 191 -18.11 2.30 1.67
CA PHE A 191 -18.25 0.85 1.96
C PHE A 191 -19.70 0.38 2.06
N THR A 192 -20.67 1.27 2.23
CA THR A 192 -22.09 0.91 2.39
C THR A 192 -22.70 0.33 1.12
N GLN A 193 -22.14 0.67 -0.02
CA GLN A 193 -22.55 0.17 -1.31
C GLN A 193 -21.32 -0.14 -2.16
N ARG A 194 -21.26 -1.37 -2.69
CA ARG A 194 -20.22 -1.72 -3.65
C ARG A 194 -20.42 -0.96 -4.97
N SER A 195 -19.31 -0.56 -5.56
CA SER A 195 -19.32 0.15 -6.85
C SER A 195 -19.33 -0.79 -8.06
N TYR A 196 -19.72 -2.06 -7.84
CA TYR A 196 -19.89 -3.10 -8.85
C TYR A 196 -20.96 -4.10 -8.40
N PRO A 197 -21.58 -4.85 -9.32
CA PRO A 197 -22.50 -5.93 -8.99
C PRO A 197 -21.80 -7.07 -8.22
N PRO A 198 -22.44 -7.70 -7.22
CA PRO A 198 -21.85 -8.85 -6.51
C PRO A 198 -21.47 -9.98 -7.48
N VAL A 199 -20.32 -10.60 -7.26
CA VAL A 199 -19.76 -11.67 -8.11
C VAL A 199 -19.86 -13.04 -7.42
N ASP A 200 -19.57 -13.09 -6.12
CA ASP A 200 -19.57 -14.33 -5.33
C ASP A 200 -19.82 -14.06 -3.82
N GLY A 201 -19.57 -15.08 -2.99
CA GLY A 201 -19.77 -15.01 -1.53
C GLY A 201 -18.93 -13.96 -0.82
N ALA A 202 -17.74 -13.58 -1.34
CA ALA A 202 -16.91 -12.54 -0.74
C ALA A 202 -17.60 -11.15 -0.79
N ASP A 203 -18.48 -10.96 -1.77
CA ASP A 203 -19.21 -9.70 -1.94
C ASP A 203 -20.42 -9.55 -1.04
N GLN A 204 -20.82 -10.62 -0.35
CA GLN A 204 -21.81 -10.59 0.73
C GLN A 204 -21.21 -10.14 2.07
N LEU A 205 -19.88 -10.17 2.19
CA LEU A 205 -19.16 -9.73 3.37
C LEU A 205 -18.90 -8.22 3.33
N SER A 206 -18.74 -7.60 4.49
CA SER A 206 -18.47 -6.17 4.58
C SER A 206 -17.14 -5.82 3.88
N CYS A 207 -17.13 -4.76 3.09
CA CYS A 207 -15.91 -4.14 2.56
C CYS A 207 -15.47 -2.91 3.36
N ARG A 208 -16.06 -2.67 4.55
CA ARG A 208 -15.61 -1.62 5.46
C ARG A 208 -14.32 -2.04 6.13
N PRO A 209 -13.23 -1.27 6.05
CA PRO A 209 -12.06 -1.52 6.88
C PRO A 209 -12.37 -1.21 8.35
N ASP A 210 -11.72 -1.93 9.27
CA ASP A 210 -11.92 -1.73 10.71
C ASP A 210 -11.08 -0.56 11.24
N PHE A 211 -10.01 -0.20 10.53
CA PHE A 211 -9.17 0.99 10.74
C PHE A 211 -8.48 1.41 9.43
N ALA A 212 -8.02 2.66 9.36
CA ALA A 212 -7.34 3.18 8.18
C ALA A 212 -6.07 3.97 8.55
N ILE A 213 -5.01 3.77 7.77
CA ILE A 213 -3.75 4.50 7.86
C ILE A 213 -3.53 5.21 6.51
N VAL A 214 -3.47 6.53 6.54
CA VAL A 214 -3.47 7.38 5.34
C VAL A 214 -2.22 8.24 5.37
N VAL A 215 -1.27 7.93 4.48
CA VAL A 215 0.09 8.48 4.48
C VAL A 215 0.26 9.40 3.27
N TYR A 216 0.61 10.64 3.51
CA TYR A 216 0.77 11.71 2.51
C TYR A 216 -0.23 11.62 1.33
N PRO A 217 -1.55 11.60 1.63
CA PRO A 217 -2.56 11.37 0.61
C PRO A 217 -2.62 12.53 -0.39
N GLY A 218 -2.81 12.19 -1.67
CA GLY A 218 -3.24 13.14 -2.68
C GLY A 218 -4.77 13.21 -2.81
N HIS A 219 -5.25 14.05 -3.72
CA HIS A 219 -6.61 14.06 -4.27
C HIS A 219 -7.78 14.20 -3.27
N LEU A 220 -7.55 14.57 -2.01
CA LEU A 220 -8.62 14.77 -1.00
C LEU A 220 -9.11 16.22 -0.92
N TRP A 221 -8.24 17.19 -1.17
CA TRP A 221 -8.56 18.61 -1.14
C TRP A 221 -9.08 19.08 -2.50
N THR A 222 -10.07 19.99 -2.49
CA THR A 222 -10.56 20.67 -3.70
C THR A 222 -9.67 21.88 -3.98
N PRO A 223 -8.86 21.89 -5.04
CA PRO A 223 -7.97 22.99 -5.38
C PRO A 223 -8.71 24.33 -5.52
N GLY A 224 -8.08 25.42 -5.07
CA GLY A 224 -8.68 26.75 -5.09
C GLY A 224 -9.60 27.08 -3.91
N THR A 225 -9.86 26.12 -3.04
CA THR A 225 -10.60 26.35 -1.78
C THR A 225 -9.63 26.42 -0.60
N GLU A 226 -10.09 26.89 0.56
CA GLU A 226 -9.27 26.88 1.77
C GLU A 226 -9.02 25.44 2.24
N LEU A 227 -10.06 24.75 2.73
CA LEU A 227 -10.02 23.34 3.19
C LEU A 227 -11.35 22.65 2.85
N THR A 228 -11.68 22.52 1.57
CA THR A 228 -12.89 21.82 1.14
C THR A 228 -12.54 20.41 0.68
N LEU A 229 -13.16 19.41 1.34
CA LEU A 229 -13.03 18.02 0.96
C LEU A 229 -13.65 17.78 -0.43
N ARG A 230 -13.04 16.94 -1.22
CA ARG A 230 -13.62 16.54 -2.51
C ARG A 230 -14.94 15.80 -2.30
N PRO A 231 -15.94 16.02 -3.17
CA PRO A 231 -17.29 15.48 -2.99
C PRO A 231 -17.40 13.96 -3.13
N ASP A 232 -16.41 13.30 -3.72
CA ASP A 232 -16.33 11.84 -3.85
C ASP A 232 -15.89 11.15 -2.54
N ILE A 233 -15.42 11.89 -1.53
CA ILE A 233 -15.09 11.40 -0.19
C ILE A 233 -16.19 11.83 0.78
N GLN A 234 -16.99 10.86 1.24
CA GLN A 234 -18.18 11.12 2.06
C GLN A 234 -17.97 10.61 3.49
N VAL A 235 -17.31 11.41 4.32
CA VAL A 235 -17.06 11.06 5.73
C VAL A 235 -18.40 11.02 6.50
N ARG A 236 -18.58 9.94 7.27
CA ARG A 236 -19.77 9.66 8.09
C ARG A 236 -19.32 9.21 9.48
N ALA A 237 -20.24 9.17 10.44
CA ALA A 237 -19.93 8.72 11.80
C ALA A 237 -19.46 7.25 11.89
N ASP A 238 -19.82 6.43 10.88
CA ASP A 238 -19.39 5.02 10.77
C ASP A 238 -18.10 4.82 9.92
N THR A 239 -17.45 5.91 9.50
CA THR A 239 -16.10 5.86 8.94
C THR A 239 -15.13 5.29 9.99
N PRO A 240 -14.20 4.37 9.64
CA PRO A 240 -13.32 3.74 10.61
C PRO A 240 -12.36 4.74 11.29
N PRO A 241 -11.87 4.43 12.51
CA PRO A 241 -10.77 5.16 13.12
C PRO A 241 -9.61 5.32 12.14
N THR A 242 -9.05 6.53 12.07
CA THR A 242 -8.08 6.87 11.02
C THR A 242 -6.82 7.50 11.60
N PHE A 243 -5.66 7.00 11.15
CA PHE A 243 -4.36 7.61 11.37
C PHE A 243 -3.94 8.38 10.12
N LEU A 244 -3.50 9.63 10.27
CA LEU A 244 -3.05 10.52 9.20
C LEU A 244 -1.59 10.91 9.41
N LEU A 245 -0.82 10.91 8.32
CA LEU A 245 0.59 11.30 8.34
C LEU A 245 0.93 12.11 7.10
N HIS A 246 1.63 13.26 7.29
CA HIS A 246 2.09 14.10 6.17
C HIS A 246 3.36 14.89 6.54
N ALA A 247 4.09 15.35 5.53
CA ALA A 247 5.14 16.35 5.69
C ALA A 247 4.69 17.70 5.10
N GLU A 248 5.01 18.80 5.78
CA GLU A 248 4.62 20.15 5.36
C GLU A 248 5.31 20.58 4.06
N ASP A 249 6.54 20.10 3.86
CA ASP A 249 7.36 20.39 2.68
C ASP A 249 7.08 19.47 1.48
N ASP A 250 5.96 18.73 1.50
CA ASP A 250 5.54 17.91 0.37
C ASP A 250 5.15 18.78 -0.84
N ALA A 251 6.01 18.75 -1.86
CA ALA A 251 5.83 19.53 -3.08
C ALA A 251 4.95 18.85 -4.15
N VAL A 252 4.59 17.57 -3.93
CA VAL A 252 3.75 16.79 -4.85
C VAL A 252 2.28 16.89 -4.45
N ASP A 253 1.99 16.52 -3.21
CA ASP A 253 0.64 16.57 -2.64
C ASP A 253 0.65 17.49 -1.42
N PRO A 254 0.11 18.72 -1.53
CA PRO A 254 0.11 19.67 -0.41
C PRO A 254 -0.56 19.11 0.84
N VAL A 255 -0.04 19.41 2.01
CA VAL A 255 -0.57 19.02 3.34
C VAL A 255 -2.06 19.30 3.52
N LYS A 256 -2.62 20.23 2.75
CA LYS A 256 -4.06 20.51 2.71
C LYS A 256 -4.94 19.29 2.48
N HIS A 257 -4.44 18.28 1.78
CA HIS A 257 -5.16 17.01 1.60
C HIS A 257 -5.43 16.33 2.94
N SER A 258 -4.42 16.20 3.79
CA SER A 258 -4.58 15.62 5.13
C SER A 258 -5.38 16.51 6.07
N LEU A 259 -5.13 17.81 6.08
CA LEU A 259 -5.86 18.78 6.92
C LEU A 259 -7.37 18.77 6.64
N THR A 260 -7.73 18.73 5.36
CA THR A 260 -9.14 18.70 4.94
C THR A 260 -9.84 17.42 5.38
N TYR A 261 -9.16 16.28 5.22
CA TYR A 261 -9.72 14.98 5.62
C TYR A 261 -9.80 14.87 7.14
N TYR A 262 -8.78 15.33 7.88
CA TYR A 262 -8.81 15.42 9.33
C TYR A 262 -10.02 16.23 9.84
N ALA A 263 -10.22 17.42 9.29
CA ALA A 263 -11.35 18.28 9.69
C ALA A 263 -12.71 17.61 9.44
N ALA A 264 -12.85 16.87 8.34
CA ALA A 264 -14.07 16.13 8.03
C ALA A 264 -14.29 14.95 8.99
N LEU A 265 -13.25 14.20 9.33
CA LEU A 265 -13.30 13.10 10.31
C LEU A 265 -13.70 13.62 11.69
N GLN A 266 -13.02 14.67 12.15
CA GLN A 266 -13.31 15.31 13.44
C GLN A 266 -14.75 15.82 13.51
N LYS A 267 -15.23 16.49 12.45
CA LYS A 267 -16.61 16.97 12.36
C LYS A 267 -17.64 15.83 12.42
N ALA A 268 -17.32 14.67 11.88
CA ALA A 268 -18.19 13.48 11.90
C ALA A 268 -18.09 12.68 13.21
N GLY A 269 -17.23 13.07 14.16
CA GLY A 269 -17.02 12.37 15.41
C GLY A 269 -16.22 11.08 15.27
N VAL A 270 -15.48 10.90 14.15
CA VAL A 270 -14.63 9.74 13.92
C VAL A 270 -13.33 9.89 14.70
N PRO A 271 -12.88 8.86 15.47
CA PRO A 271 -11.57 8.90 16.10
C PRO A 271 -10.45 9.08 15.05
N VAL A 272 -9.64 10.10 15.23
CA VAL A 272 -8.55 10.43 14.30
C VAL A 272 -7.30 10.86 15.05
N GLU A 273 -6.16 10.32 14.65
CA GLU A 273 -4.84 10.75 15.08
C GLU A 273 -4.07 11.27 13.87
N MET A 274 -3.40 12.42 13.99
CA MET A 274 -2.68 13.04 12.88
C MET A 274 -1.30 13.51 13.31
N HIS A 275 -0.28 13.20 12.50
CA HIS A 275 1.09 13.67 12.66
C HIS A 275 1.52 14.47 11.43
N LEU A 276 1.98 15.71 11.68
CA LEU A 276 2.60 16.57 10.68
C LEU A 276 4.07 16.78 11.01
N PHE A 277 4.92 16.55 10.03
CA PHE A 277 6.35 16.80 10.11
C PHE A 277 6.70 18.03 9.28
N ALA A 278 7.60 18.87 9.79
CA ALA A 278 8.04 20.04 9.04
C ALA A 278 8.79 19.68 7.75
N GLN A 279 9.47 18.52 7.76
CA GLN A 279 10.27 18.04 6.65
C GLN A 279 10.08 16.54 6.46
N GLY A 280 10.11 16.11 5.20
CA GLY A 280 9.94 14.71 4.79
C GLY A 280 9.75 14.58 3.30
N GLY A 281 9.21 15.61 2.65
CA GLY A 281 8.84 15.58 1.24
C GLY A 281 7.74 14.58 0.95
N HIS A 282 7.73 14.07 -0.28
CA HIS A 282 6.80 13.05 -0.75
C HIS A 282 7.46 11.68 -0.88
N ALA A 283 6.68 10.60 -0.76
CA ALA A 283 7.14 9.22 -1.00
C ALA A 283 8.34 8.79 -0.13
N PHE A 284 8.36 9.17 1.15
CA PHE A 284 9.45 8.80 2.06
C PHE A 284 9.45 7.30 2.44
N GLY A 285 8.32 6.58 2.33
CA GLY A 285 8.24 5.14 2.60
C GLY A 285 8.81 4.73 3.97
N LEU A 286 9.47 3.57 4.00
CA LEU A 286 10.17 3.03 5.20
C LEU A 286 11.70 3.13 5.10
N ARG A 287 12.22 3.66 4.01
CA ARG A 287 13.67 3.72 3.79
C ARG A 287 14.34 4.63 4.83
N PRO A 288 15.59 4.33 5.21
CA PRO A 288 16.32 5.11 6.21
C PRO A 288 16.26 6.60 5.93
N ASN A 289 15.73 7.36 6.87
CA ASN A 289 15.59 8.80 6.79
C ASN A 289 16.04 9.42 8.12
N PRO A 290 17.06 10.31 8.13
CA PRO A 290 17.56 10.93 9.35
C PRO A 290 16.58 11.96 9.94
N LEU A 291 15.58 12.39 9.17
CA LEU A 291 14.58 13.35 9.62
C LEU A 291 13.58 12.70 10.61
N PRO A 292 12.92 13.50 11.45
CA PRO A 292 11.92 13.00 12.41
C PRO A 292 10.83 12.15 11.77
N VAL A 293 10.47 12.40 10.51
CA VAL A 293 9.49 11.62 9.75
C VAL A 293 9.85 10.15 9.67
N GLY A 294 11.14 9.77 9.68
CA GLY A 294 11.57 8.37 9.68
C GLY A 294 11.06 7.53 10.87
N ARG A 295 10.51 8.16 11.91
CA ARG A 295 9.92 7.47 13.06
C ARG A 295 8.44 7.12 12.90
N TRP A 296 7.83 7.45 11.77
CA TRP A 296 6.40 7.25 11.57
C TRP A 296 5.92 5.81 11.80
N PRO A 297 6.68 4.73 11.50
CA PRO A 297 6.20 3.37 11.74
C PRO A 297 5.94 3.10 13.23
N SER A 298 6.77 3.66 14.12
CA SER A 298 6.56 3.51 15.57
C SER A 298 5.32 4.27 16.08
N LEU A 299 4.97 5.39 15.45
CA LEU A 299 3.75 6.12 15.77
C LEU A 299 2.50 5.34 15.36
N VAL A 300 2.50 4.74 14.18
CA VAL A 300 1.43 3.84 13.74
C VAL A 300 1.29 2.64 14.68
N GLU A 301 2.41 2.00 15.08
CA GLU A 301 2.39 0.87 16.00
C GLU A 301 1.77 1.27 17.35
N GLN A 302 2.15 2.41 17.92
CA GLN A 302 1.57 2.93 19.15
C GLN A 302 0.07 3.22 19.01
N TRP A 303 -0.33 3.81 17.90
CA TRP A 303 -1.74 4.06 17.62
C TRP A 303 -2.54 2.76 17.49
N LEU A 304 -2.02 1.73 16.81
CA LEU A 304 -2.67 0.42 16.71
C LEU A 304 -2.85 -0.26 18.07
N HIS A 305 -1.92 -0.05 19.01
CA HIS A 305 -2.11 -0.45 20.42
C HIS A 305 -3.21 0.36 21.10
N THR A 306 -3.29 1.66 20.85
CA THR A 306 -4.28 2.56 21.44
C THR A 306 -5.71 2.19 21.05
N ILE A 307 -5.92 1.81 19.80
CA ILE A 307 -7.25 1.39 19.28
C ILE A 307 -7.53 -0.11 19.45
N GLY A 308 -6.66 -0.87 20.13
CA GLY A 308 -6.86 -2.29 20.49
C GLY A 308 -6.68 -3.28 19.34
N ILE A 309 -6.08 -2.86 18.22
CA ILE A 309 -5.74 -3.76 17.10
C ILE A 309 -4.55 -4.64 17.45
N LEU A 310 -3.49 -4.05 18.01
CA LEU A 310 -2.37 -4.78 18.58
C LEU A 310 -2.53 -4.90 20.09
N GLN A 311 -2.18 -6.07 20.65
CA GLN A 311 -2.14 -6.23 22.11
C GLN A 311 -0.99 -5.42 22.67
N ARG A 312 -1.22 -4.68 23.77
CA ARG A 312 -0.13 -4.09 24.53
C ARG A 312 0.75 -5.22 25.06
N ALA A 313 2.07 -5.08 24.96
CA ALA A 313 2.96 -5.95 25.71
C ALA A 313 2.53 -5.89 27.19
N SER A 314 2.28 -7.05 27.81
CA SER A 314 1.89 -7.10 29.21
C SER A 314 2.94 -6.38 30.04
N VAL A 315 2.51 -5.46 30.90
CA VAL A 315 3.39 -4.65 31.79
C VAL A 315 4.19 -5.55 32.75
N ASP A 316 3.82 -6.82 32.89
CA ASP A 316 4.48 -7.83 33.72
C ASP A 316 5.88 -8.25 33.23
N GLN A 317 6.35 -7.76 32.07
CA GLN A 317 7.73 -7.99 31.59
C GLN A 317 8.67 -6.77 31.78
N LEU A 318 8.19 -5.70 32.36
CA LEU A 318 9.05 -4.62 32.82
C LEU A 318 9.58 -5.04 34.19
N ASP A 319 10.74 -5.70 34.20
CA ASP A 319 11.53 -6.00 35.42
C ASP A 319 11.72 -4.69 36.20
N PRO A 320 11.17 -4.59 37.45
CA PRO A 320 11.29 -3.39 38.27
C PRO A 320 12.74 -3.07 38.67
N GLN A 321 13.71 -3.90 38.32
CA GLN A 321 15.11 -3.77 38.73
C GLN A 321 16.01 -3.06 37.71
N ARG A 322 15.48 -2.52 36.59
CA ARG A 322 16.26 -1.75 35.62
C ARG A 322 16.17 -0.23 35.74
N VAL A 323 15.59 0.28 36.81
CA VAL A 323 15.59 1.71 37.16
C VAL A 323 16.35 1.88 38.47
N GLN A 324 17.66 1.77 38.42
CA GLN A 324 18.61 2.30 39.41
C GLN A 324 19.77 2.94 38.65
#